data_82b399792eb24de4b6cf296289ea65ed
#
_entry.id   82b399792eb24de4b6cf296289ea65ed
#
_cell.length_a   1.000
_cell.length_b   1.000
_cell.length_c   1.000
_cell.angle_alpha   90.00
_cell.angle_beta   90.00
_cell.angle_gamma   90.00
#
_symmetry.space_group_name_H-M   'P 1'
#
loop_
_entity.id
_entity.type
_entity.pdbx_description
1 polymer ?
#
loop_
_entity_poly.entity_id
_entity_poly.type
_entity_poly.pdbx_seq_one_letter_code
_entity_poly.pdbx_strand_id
1 'polypeptide(L)'
;MNTSVKLLYIANLRLPTEKAYGIQIVKMCEAFAMQGYEVVLAYPFRDNDIKDDVFSYYSVKRNFKVKRIWAPDFYFSGRLDKASVHIKGIISALLLYFYAITKKPDIIYSRDEWPLYFLSFFSGSNLFFEAHRFSSLRNIFYKRFLSKKIKIIAISENIKNNFLNMGFKNTDLLVAHDGVDLNIFDARISKEDARDRTSLPQNTKIVMYTGHLFTWKGVDTLGEAAKLMPEVTFVFVGGTNADVENFRDKFGQVKNILILGHKPYKEMPIFLGAADILVLPNSAKEKISIYTSPLKLFEYMASGRPIIASDLPSIREVLNENNSVLVKPDNPEDLARGIKLILDRADLGKEFAGKSLEEVRNYSWEQRAKKILTFSI
;
A
#
# COMPACT_ATOMS: atom_id res chain seq x y z
N MET A 1 21.88 -31.69 2.40
CA MET A 1 20.98 -30.96 1.49
C MET A 1 20.17 -30.00 2.35
N ASN A 2 20.44 -28.69 2.29
CA ASN A 2 19.59 -27.72 2.98
C ASN A 2 18.24 -27.72 2.27
N THR A 3 17.23 -28.35 2.85
CA THR A 3 15.87 -28.26 2.34
C THR A 3 15.39 -26.82 2.52
N SER A 4 15.20 -26.11 1.40
CA SER A 4 14.65 -24.76 1.40
C SER A 4 13.28 -24.76 2.08
N VAL A 5 13.05 -23.85 3.02
CA VAL A 5 11.75 -23.69 3.72
C VAL A 5 10.68 -23.28 2.72
N LYS A 6 9.56 -23.99 2.70
CA LYS A 6 8.45 -23.76 1.78
C LYS A 6 7.45 -22.77 2.38
N LEU A 7 7.28 -21.62 1.72
CA LEU A 7 6.32 -20.60 2.10
C LEU A 7 5.18 -20.54 1.07
N LEU A 8 3.97 -20.74 1.53
CA LEU A 8 2.75 -20.53 0.73
C LEU A 8 2.10 -19.21 1.09
N TYR A 9 2.12 -18.26 0.15
CA TYR A 9 1.33 -17.03 0.27
C TYR A 9 -0.05 -17.26 -0.33
N ILE A 10 -1.10 -17.13 0.49
CA ILE A 10 -2.49 -17.26 0.06
C ILE A 10 -3.13 -15.88 -0.07
N ALA A 11 -3.64 -15.58 -1.26
CA ALA A 11 -4.35 -14.34 -1.57
C ALA A 11 -5.73 -14.66 -2.14
N ASN A 12 -6.80 -14.49 -1.35
CA ASN A 12 -8.17 -14.78 -1.78
C ASN A 12 -8.80 -13.60 -2.52
N LEU A 13 -8.15 -13.17 -3.61
CA LEU A 13 -8.55 -12.00 -4.38
C LEU A 13 -8.10 -12.10 -5.86
N ARG A 14 -8.55 -11.14 -6.68
CA ARG A 14 -8.16 -11.05 -8.10
C ARG A 14 -6.72 -10.54 -8.23
N LEU A 15 -5.90 -11.25 -9.00
CA LEU A 15 -4.57 -10.82 -9.43
C LEU A 15 -4.37 -11.12 -10.94
N PRO A 16 -3.72 -10.22 -11.70
CA PRO A 16 -3.29 -8.86 -11.31
C PRO A 16 -4.45 -7.92 -11.00
N THR A 17 -4.15 -6.79 -10.36
CA THR A 17 -5.12 -5.75 -10.05
C THR A 17 -4.44 -4.38 -9.99
N GLU A 18 -5.16 -3.34 -10.37
CA GLU A 18 -4.78 -1.93 -10.27
C GLU A 18 -4.71 -1.40 -8.82
N LYS A 19 -5.21 -2.18 -7.87
CA LYS A 19 -5.25 -1.78 -6.46
C LYS A 19 -3.92 -2.03 -5.77
N ALA A 20 -3.54 -1.14 -4.85
CA ALA A 20 -2.27 -1.16 -4.12
C ALA A 20 -1.94 -2.49 -3.43
N TYR A 21 -2.94 -3.24 -2.98
CA TYR A 21 -2.71 -4.54 -2.35
C TYR A 21 -2.08 -5.58 -3.30
N GLY A 22 -2.30 -5.46 -4.61
CA GLY A 22 -1.66 -6.36 -5.58
C GLY A 22 -0.15 -6.19 -5.60
N ILE A 23 0.34 -4.95 -5.62
CA ILE A 23 1.77 -4.62 -5.54
C ILE A 23 2.36 -5.18 -4.24
N GLN A 24 1.70 -4.92 -3.11
CA GLN A 24 2.14 -5.34 -1.80
C GLN A 24 2.31 -6.88 -1.70
N ILE A 25 1.32 -7.66 -2.15
CA ILE A 25 1.37 -9.12 -2.13
C ILE A 25 2.53 -9.64 -2.98
N VAL A 26 2.65 -9.14 -4.19
CA VAL A 26 3.62 -9.64 -5.17
C VAL A 26 5.04 -9.25 -4.79
N LYS A 27 5.25 -8.02 -4.31
CA LYS A 27 6.55 -7.57 -3.77
C LYS A 27 6.96 -8.34 -2.51
N MET A 28 6.00 -8.70 -1.65
CA MET A 28 6.32 -9.56 -0.51
C MET A 28 6.72 -10.98 -0.93
N CYS A 29 6.05 -11.57 -1.94
CA CYS A 29 6.47 -12.87 -2.47
C CYS A 29 7.88 -12.82 -3.06
N GLU A 30 8.19 -11.78 -3.86
CA GLU A 30 9.54 -11.54 -4.39
C GLU A 30 10.57 -11.44 -3.26
N ALA A 31 10.27 -10.62 -2.23
CA ALA A 31 11.17 -10.38 -1.11
C ALA A 31 11.40 -11.62 -0.23
N PHE A 32 10.38 -12.42 0.04
CA PHE A 32 10.53 -13.69 0.74
C PHE A 32 11.42 -14.66 -0.05
N ALA A 33 11.24 -14.74 -1.37
CA ALA A 33 12.08 -15.58 -2.22
C ALA A 33 13.54 -15.09 -2.27
N MET A 34 13.78 -13.79 -2.20
CA MET A 34 15.12 -13.21 -2.08
C MET A 34 15.82 -13.57 -0.75
N GLN A 35 15.05 -13.90 0.30
CA GLN A 35 15.59 -14.42 1.58
C GLN A 35 15.85 -15.93 1.54
N GLY A 36 15.75 -16.60 0.38
CA GLY A 36 16.06 -18.02 0.20
C GLY A 36 14.91 -18.98 0.46
N TYR A 37 13.66 -18.49 0.58
CA TYR A 37 12.48 -19.34 0.74
C TYR A 37 11.95 -19.83 -0.62
N GLU A 38 11.44 -21.08 -0.66
CA GLU A 38 10.68 -21.55 -1.82
C GLU A 38 9.23 -21.01 -1.72
N VAL A 39 8.95 -19.92 -2.43
CA VAL A 39 7.68 -19.20 -2.33
C VAL A 39 6.71 -19.61 -3.44
N VAL A 40 5.47 -19.89 -3.04
CA VAL A 40 4.35 -20.09 -3.94
C VAL A 40 3.24 -19.10 -3.60
N LEU A 41 2.86 -18.24 -4.56
CA LEU A 41 1.68 -17.38 -4.47
C LEU A 41 0.47 -18.15 -5.02
N ALA A 42 -0.50 -18.48 -4.18
CA ALA A 42 -1.74 -19.14 -4.57
C ALA A 42 -2.94 -18.19 -4.46
N TYR A 43 -3.72 -18.07 -5.54
CA TYR A 43 -4.92 -17.23 -5.58
C TYR A 43 -6.00 -17.81 -6.49
N PRO A 44 -7.31 -17.49 -6.29
CA PRO A 44 -8.36 -17.99 -7.13
C PRO A 44 -8.30 -17.35 -8.52
N PHE A 45 -8.59 -18.12 -9.54
CA PHE A 45 -8.87 -17.58 -10.85
C PHE A 45 -10.09 -16.64 -10.75
N ARG A 46 -9.97 -15.47 -11.35
CA ARG A 46 -11.06 -14.50 -11.54
C ARG A 46 -10.93 -13.91 -12.93
N ASP A 47 -12.06 -13.67 -13.56
CA ASP A 47 -12.06 -12.94 -14.82
C ASP A 47 -11.44 -11.55 -14.63
N ASN A 48 -10.64 -11.14 -15.62
CA ASN A 48 -9.77 -9.97 -15.47
C ASN A 48 -9.49 -9.32 -16.83
N ASP A 49 -9.72 -8.02 -16.90
CA ASP A 49 -9.39 -7.20 -18.08
C ASP A 49 -7.87 -7.04 -18.25
N ILE A 50 -7.10 -7.15 -17.16
CA ILE A 50 -5.63 -7.12 -17.21
C ILE A 50 -5.13 -8.46 -17.74
N LYS A 51 -4.54 -8.44 -18.94
CA LYS A 51 -4.05 -9.66 -19.63
C LYS A 51 -2.59 -9.99 -19.32
N ASP A 52 -1.84 -9.04 -18.78
CA ASP A 52 -0.46 -9.26 -18.36
C ASP A 52 -0.38 -10.32 -17.26
N ASP A 53 0.72 -11.07 -17.22
CA ASP A 53 1.02 -11.92 -16.09
C ASP A 53 1.46 -11.10 -14.85
N VAL A 54 1.38 -11.72 -13.67
CA VAL A 54 1.71 -11.09 -12.39
C VAL A 54 3.11 -10.47 -12.37
N PHE A 55 4.09 -11.12 -12.99
CA PHE A 55 5.47 -10.64 -12.99
C PHE A 55 5.66 -9.42 -13.87
N SER A 56 5.10 -9.44 -15.07
CA SER A 56 5.19 -8.34 -16.03
C SER A 56 4.42 -7.12 -15.53
N TYR A 57 3.19 -7.32 -15.04
CA TYR A 57 2.32 -6.24 -14.59
C TYR A 57 2.92 -5.46 -13.41
N TYR A 58 3.50 -6.16 -12.42
CA TYR A 58 4.08 -5.52 -11.23
C TYR A 58 5.59 -5.27 -11.33
N SER A 59 6.22 -5.61 -12.45
CA SER A 59 7.67 -5.45 -12.67
C SER A 59 8.50 -6.11 -11.56
N VAL A 60 8.23 -7.39 -11.27
CA VAL A 60 8.92 -8.19 -10.25
C VAL A 60 9.72 -9.33 -10.86
N LYS A 61 10.73 -9.81 -10.15
CA LYS A 61 11.58 -10.94 -10.57
C LYS A 61 10.77 -12.24 -10.57
N ARG A 62 11.08 -13.13 -11.51
CA ARG A 62 10.48 -14.49 -11.60
C ARG A 62 11.19 -15.47 -10.65
N ASN A 63 11.32 -15.11 -9.37
CA ASN A 63 12.02 -15.89 -8.35
C ASN A 63 11.07 -16.67 -7.41
N PHE A 64 9.76 -16.60 -7.64
CA PHE A 64 8.74 -17.37 -6.93
C PHE A 64 7.75 -18.01 -7.92
N LYS A 65 6.97 -19.00 -7.45
CA LYS A 65 5.96 -19.68 -8.27
C LYS A 65 4.59 -19.05 -8.07
N VAL A 66 3.80 -19.03 -9.14
CA VAL A 66 2.40 -18.55 -9.13
C VAL A 66 1.46 -19.72 -9.42
N LYS A 67 0.46 -19.91 -8.57
CA LYS A 67 -0.57 -20.95 -8.74
C LYS A 67 -1.97 -20.33 -8.73
N ARG A 68 -2.62 -20.32 -9.89
CA ARG A 68 -4.04 -19.98 -10.00
C ARG A 68 -4.87 -21.22 -9.67
N ILE A 69 -5.79 -21.10 -8.73
CA ILE A 69 -6.72 -22.16 -8.34
C ILE A 69 -8.05 -21.86 -9.03
N TRP A 70 -8.56 -22.83 -9.76
CA TRP A 70 -9.89 -22.66 -10.34
C TRP A 70 -10.91 -22.45 -9.22
N ALA A 71 -11.78 -21.46 -9.37
CA ALA A 71 -12.86 -21.13 -8.45
C ALA A 71 -14.01 -20.51 -9.26
N PRO A 72 -15.27 -20.79 -8.90
CA PRO A 72 -16.40 -20.20 -9.60
C PRO A 72 -16.39 -18.68 -9.47
N ASP A 73 -16.65 -17.98 -10.59
CA ASP A 73 -16.73 -16.53 -10.65
C ASP A 73 -18.09 -16.12 -11.21
N PHE A 74 -19.03 -15.85 -10.31
CA PHE A 74 -20.40 -15.49 -10.62
C PHE A 74 -20.81 -14.22 -9.88
N TYR A 75 -21.74 -13.48 -10.47
CA TYR A 75 -22.30 -12.24 -9.90
C TYR A 75 -23.82 -12.33 -9.92
N PHE A 76 -24.45 -11.91 -8.83
CA PHE A 76 -25.90 -11.74 -8.78
C PHE A 76 -26.25 -10.29 -9.10
N SER A 77 -27.43 -10.03 -9.65
CA SER A 77 -27.87 -8.68 -9.94
C SER A 77 -28.39 -7.96 -8.69
N GLY A 78 -28.23 -6.64 -8.66
CA GLY A 78 -28.80 -5.75 -7.65
C GLY A 78 -28.31 -6.00 -6.23
N ARG A 79 -29.23 -6.02 -5.24
CA ARG A 79 -28.89 -6.15 -3.82
C ARG A 79 -28.20 -7.48 -3.45
N LEU A 80 -28.36 -8.51 -4.25
CA LEU A 80 -27.76 -9.83 -4.03
C LEU A 80 -26.28 -9.89 -4.46
N ASP A 81 -25.75 -8.88 -5.12
CA ASP A 81 -24.34 -8.86 -5.54
C ASP A 81 -23.37 -8.97 -4.35
N LYS A 82 -23.68 -8.32 -3.22
CA LYS A 82 -22.88 -8.47 -1.99
C LYS A 82 -22.83 -9.92 -1.49
N ALA A 83 -23.94 -10.65 -1.61
CA ALA A 83 -24.00 -12.07 -1.24
C ALA A 83 -23.14 -12.91 -2.18
N SER A 84 -23.15 -12.64 -3.50
CA SER A 84 -22.29 -13.33 -4.46
C SER A 84 -20.81 -13.20 -4.11
N VAL A 85 -20.36 -12.00 -3.73
CA VAL A 85 -18.96 -11.74 -3.32
C VAL A 85 -18.58 -12.56 -2.08
N HIS A 86 -19.47 -12.62 -1.08
CA HIS A 86 -19.21 -13.41 0.14
C HIS A 86 -19.17 -14.91 -0.15
N ILE A 87 -20.15 -15.45 -0.89
CA ILE A 87 -20.21 -16.88 -1.25
C ILE A 87 -18.99 -17.27 -2.06
N LYS A 88 -18.62 -16.49 -3.10
CA LYS A 88 -17.40 -16.72 -3.88
C LYS A 88 -16.16 -16.72 -3.00
N GLY A 89 -16.08 -15.77 -2.06
CA GLY A 89 -14.97 -15.65 -1.13
C GLY A 89 -14.80 -16.91 -0.28
N ILE A 90 -15.89 -17.45 0.26
CA ILE A 90 -15.88 -18.68 1.07
C ILE A 90 -15.50 -19.90 0.24
N ILE A 91 -16.12 -20.08 -0.94
CA ILE A 91 -15.81 -21.21 -1.84
C ILE A 91 -14.32 -21.18 -2.23
N SER A 92 -13.81 -20.01 -2.61
CA SER A 92 -12.41 -19.87 -2.98
C SER A 92 -11.47 -20.14 -1.80
N ALA A 93 -11.85 -19.70 -0.58
CA ALA A 93 -11.07 -19.98 0.62
C ALA A 93 -11.00 -21.49 0.91
N LEU A 94 -12.08 -22.24 0.71
CA LEU A 94 -12.09 -23.69 0.85
C LEU A 94 -11.20 -24.37 -0.20
N LEU A 95 -11.25 -23.93 -1.45
CA LEU A 95 -10.40 -24.49 -2.52
C LEU A 95 -8.90 -24.20 -2.25
N LEU A 96 -8.58 -23.00 -1.78
CA LEU A 96 -7.23 -22.62 -1.34
C LEU A 96 -6.79 -23.42 -0.13
N TYR A 97 -7.68 -23.71 0.83
CA TYR A 97 -7.44 -24.59 1.95
C TYR A 97 -7.05 -26.01 1.47
N PHE A 98 -7.86 -26.64 0.58
CA PHE A 98 -7.56 -27.98 0.05
C PHE A 98 -6.21 -27.99 -0.69
N TYR A 99 -5.90 -26.96 -1.46
CA TYR A 99 -4.59 -26.83 -2.09
C TYR A 99 -3.46 -26.79 -1.04
N ALA A 100 -3.61 -25.98 -0.01
CA ALA A 100 -2.58 -25.81 1.03
C ALA A 100 -2.29 -27.13 1.76
N ILE A 101 -3.32 -27.88 2.18
CA ILE A 101 -3.12 -29.15 2.90
C ILE A 101 -2.44 -30.23 2.05
N THR A 102 -2.65 -30.21 0.72
CA THR A 102 -1.96 -31.16 -0.19
C THR A 102 -0.49 -30.81 -0.39
N LYS A 103 -0.10 -29.53 -0.26
CA LYS A 103 1.29 -29.07 -0.47
C LYS A 103 2.15 -29.11 0.78
N LYS A 104 1.52 -29.16 1.96
CA LYS A 104 2.21 -29.23 3.27
C LYS A 104 3.38 -28.23 3.38
N PRO A 105 3.14 -26.91 3.18
CA PRO A 105 4.18 -25.91 3.32
C PRO A 105 4.59 -25.78 4.81
N ASP A 106 5.81 -25.32 5.06
CA ASP A 106 6.30 -25.04 6.42
C ASP A 106 5.65 -23.79 7.00
N ILE A 107 5.41 -22.78 6.14
CA ILE A 107 4.81 -21.49 6.48
C ILE A 107 3.64 -21.21 5.55
N ILE A 108 2.51 -20.77 6.13
CA ILE A 108 1.39 -20.19 5.38
C ILE A 108 1.21 -18.74 5.82
N TYR A 109 1.28 -17.86 4.85
CA TYR A 109 1.14 -16.42 5.03
C TYR A 109 -0.10 -15.92 4.25
N SER A 110 -0.98 -15.17 4.90
CA SER A 110 -2.16 -14.62 4.24
C SER A 110 -2.64 -13.34 4.90
N ARG A 111 -3.23 -12.46 4.11
CA ARG A 111 -3.98 -11.30 4.58
C ARG A 111 -5.49 -11.51 4.60
N ASP A 112 -5.95 -12.71 4.25
CA ASP A 112 -7.36 -13.07 4.18
C ASP A 112 -7.73 -13.99 5.33
N GLU A 113 -8.78 -13.63 6.08
CA GLU A 113 -9.21 -14.35 7.28
C GLU A 113 -9.79 -15.73 6.97
N TRP A 114 -10.59 -15.87 5.90
CA TRP A 114 -11.28 -17.11 5.59
C TRP A 114 -10.35 -18.31 5.36
N PRO A 115 -9.33 -18.23 4.48
CA PRO A 115 -8.40 -19.36 4.29
C PRO A 115 -7.69 -19.76 5.57
N LEU A 116 -7.20 -18.78 6.36
CA LEU A 116 -6.51 -19.05 7.61
C LEU A 116 -7.44 -19.63 8.68
N TYR A 117 -8.71 -19.22 8.71
CA TYR A 117 -9.71 -19.79 9.61
C TYR A 117 -9.87 -21.29 9.35
N PHE A 118 -10.07 -21.73 8.10
CA PHE A 118 -10.16 -23.15 7.76
C PHE A 118 -8.86 -23.89 8.07
N LEU A 119 -7.72 -23.33 7.70
CA LEU A 119 -6.40 -23.93 7.95
C LEU A 119 -6.11 -24.08 9.45
N SER A 120 -6.62 -23.19 10.29
CA SER A 120 -6.43 -23.24 11.74
C SER A 120 -6.99 -24.50 12.42
N PHE A 121 -7.82 -25.30 11.71
CA PHE A 121 -8.35 -26.54 12.25
C PHE A 121 -7.43 -27.76 11.99
N PHE A 122 -6.69 -27.74 10.87
CA PHE A 122 -6.04 -28.95 10.35
C PHE A 122 -4.58 -28.76 9.91
N SER A 123 -4.08 -27.54 9.87
CA SER A 123 -2.71 -27.28 9.40
C SER A 123 -1.67 -27.66 10.44
N GLY A 124 -0.63 -28.37 10.01
CA GLY A 124 0.64 -28.53 10.73
C GLY A 124 1.66 -27.43 10.43
N SER A 125 1.31 -26.45 9.58
CA SER A 125 2.18 -25.34 9.17
C SER A 125 2.10 -24.18 10.16
N ASN A 126 3.15 -23.33 10.20
CA ASN A 126 3.12 -22.07 10.92
C ASN A 126 2.23 -21.07 10.16
N LEU A 127 1.18 -20.57 10.80
CA LEU A 127 0.21 -19.65 10.20
C LEU A 127 0.51 -18.21 10.59
N PHE A 128 0.52 -17.32 9.57
CA PHE A 128 0.70 -15.88 9.73
C PHE A 128 -0.47 -15.13 9.10
N PHE A 129 -1.08 -14.25 9.89
CA PHE A 129 -2.12 -13.34 9.42
C PHE A 129 -1.55 -11.93 9.29
N GLU A 130 -1.57 -11.38 8.09
CA GLU A 130 -1.21 -9.99 7.85
C GLU A 130 -2.45 -9.09 7.96
N ALA A 131 -2.50 -8.29 9.01
CA ALA A 131 -3.65 -7.45 9.33
C ALA A 131 -3.49 -6.04 8.75
N HIS A 132 -4.29 -5.72 7.73
CA HIS A 132 -4.39 -4.38 7.13
C HIS A 132 -5.54 -3.55 7.70
N ARG A 133 -6.35 -4.13 8.56
CA ARG A 133 -7.46 -3.49 9.27
C ARG A 133 -7.84 -4.32 10.47
N PHE A 134 -8.51 -3.69 11.42
CA PHE A 134 -9.18 -4.38 12.51
C PHE A 134 -10.69 -4.08 12.45
N SER A 135 -11.54 -5.08 12.66
CA SER A 135 -12.98 -4.93 12.67
C SER A 135 -13.61 -5.89 13.68
N SER A 136 -14.41 -5.35 14.60
CA SER A 136 -15.15 -6.16 15.57
C SER A 136 -16.12 -7.17 14.93
N LEU A 137 -16.59 -6.90 13.71
CA LEU A 137 -17.41 -7.83 12.93
C LEU A 137 -16.66 -9.13 12.55
N ARG A 138 -15.33 -9.13 12.69
CA ARG A 138 -14.44 -10.25 12.37
C ARG A 138 -13.94 -10.98 13.62
N ASN A 139 -14.49 -10.69 14.78
CA ASN A 139 -14.06 -11.27 16.06
C ASN A 139 -14.07 -12.80 16.09
N ILE A 140 -14.95 -13.46 15.32
CA ILE A 140 -14.96 -14.92 15.22
C ILE A 140 -13.64 -15.47 14.69
N PHE A 141 -13.04 -14.83 13.66
CA PHE A 141 -11.73 -15.20 13.13
C PHE A 141 -10.64 -14.92 14.14
N TYR A 142 -10.64 -13.72 14.72
CA TYR A 142 -9.58 -13.26 15.62
C TYR A 142 -9.56 -14.08 16.91
N LYS A 143 -10.73 -14.44 17.50
CA LYS A 143 -10.80 -15.35 18.65
C LYS A 143 -10.22 -16.73 18.29
N ARG A 144 -10.47 -17.23 17.07
CA ARG A 144 -9.87 -18.48 16.60
C ARG A 144 -8.36 -18.36 16.43
N PHE A 145 -7.87 -17.26 15.86
CA PHE A 145 -6.45 -17.01 15.70
C PHE A 145 -5.74 -16.93 17.06
N LEU A 146 -6.35 -16.23 18.02
CA LEU A 146 -5.85 -16.16 19.39
C LEU A 146 -5.74 -17.58 20.02
N SER A 147 -6.80 -18.39 19.95
CA SER A 147 -6.83 -19.74 20.51
C SER A 147 -5.79 -20.69 19.89
N LYS A 148 -5.38 -20.42 18.64
CA LYS A 148 -4.37 -21.19 17.89
C LYS A 148 -3.00 -20.55 17.88
N LYS A 149 -2.81 -19.44 18.60
CA LYS A 149 -1.54 -18.67 18.68
C LYS A 149 -1.00 -18.32 17.27
N ILE A 150 -1.91 -17.99 16.33
CA ILE A 150 -1.52 -17.54 14.99
C ILE A 150 -0.78 -16.22 15.16
N LYS A 151 0.39 -16.10 14.55
CA LYS A 151 1.18 -14.87 14.57
C LYS A 151 0.55 -13.80 13.69
N ILE A 152 0.45 -12.58 14.22
CA ILE A 152 -0.17 -11.44 13.55
C ILE A 152 0.90 -10.45 13.12
N ILE A 153 0.89 -10.08 11.84
CA ILE A 153 1.72 -9.02 11.28
C ILE A 153 0.81 -7.81 11.05
N ALA A 154 0.87 -6.82 11.90
CA ALA A 154 0.09 -5.59 11.78
C ALA A 154 0.84 -4.54 10.94
N ILE A 155 0.14 -3.83 10.06
CA ILE A 155 0.77 -2.76 9.25
C ILE A 155 0.93 -1.44 10.02
N SER A 156 0.39 -1.32 11.24
CA SER A 156 0.51 -0.14 12.10
C SER A 156 0.40 -0.51 13.58
N GLU A 157 0.95 0.33 14.46
CA GLU A 157 0.83 0.16 15.93
C GLU A 157 -0.64 0.18 16.38
N ASN A 158 -1.48 0.99 15.76
CA ASN A 158 -2.90 1.02 16.10
C ASN A 158 -3.58 -0.34 15.87
N ILE A 159 -3.29 -1.01 14.76
CA ILE A 159 -3.82 -2.37 14.50
C ILE A 159 -3.28 -3.35 15.53
N LYS A 160 -1.98 -3.33 15.83
CA LYS A 160 -1.37 -4.17 16.88
C LYS A 160 -2.06 -3.97 18.22
N ASN A 161 -2.28 -2.72 18.63
CA ASN A 161 -2.94 -2.39 19.89
C ASN A 161 -4.37 -2.95 19.98
N ASN A 162 -5.11 -2.97 18.88
CA ASN A 162 -6.43 -3.61 18.84
C ASN A 162 -6.34 -5.13 19.11
N PHE A 163 -5.32 -5.83 18.59
CA PHE A 163 -5.10 -7.25 18.89
C PHE A 163 -4.62 -7.46 20.33
N LEU A 164 -3.76 -6.60 20.86
CA LEU A 164 -3.38 -6.62 22.29
C LEU A 164 -4.62 -6.51 23.18
N ASN A 165 -5.53 -5.58 22.89
CA ASN A 165 -6.79 -5.40 23.63
C ASN A 165 -7.73 -6.60 23.51
N MET A 166 -7.58 -7.45 22.49
CA MET A 166 -8.29 -8.73 22.40
C MET A 166 -7.63 -9.87 23.19
N GLY A 167 -6.46 -9.65 23.81
CA GLY A 167 -5.74 -10.64 24.60
C GLY A 167 -4.62 -11.39 23.87
N PHE A 168 -4.24 -10.98 22.67
CA PHE A 168 -3.03 -11.50 22.04
C PHE A 168 -1.79 -11.10 22.84
N LYS A 169 -0.80 -11.97 22.92
CA LYS A 169 0.48 -11.64 23.55
C LYS A 169 1.34 -10.79 22.61
N ASN A 170 2.14 -9.89 23.19
CA ASN A 170 3.08 -9.08 22.37
C ASN A 170 4.07 -9.95 21.58
N THR A 171 4.40 -11.15 22.10
CA THR A 171 5.24 -12.15 21.40
C THR A 171 4.60 -12.77 20.15
N ASP A 172 3.28 -12.62 19.98
CA ASP A 172 2.55 -13.13 18.83
C ASP A 172 2.19 -12.02 17.83
N LEU A 173 2.65 -10.79 18.10
CA LEU A 173 2.33 -9.58 17.31
C LEU A 173 3.59 -8.88 16.84
N LEU A 174 3.66 -8.57 15.55
CA LEU A 174 4.72 -7.77 14.95
C LEU A 174 4.12 -6.59 14.21
N VAL A 175 4.68 -5.39 14.36
CA VAL A 175 4.39 -4.29 13.43
C VAL A 175 5.42 -4.31 12.32
N ALA A 176 4.92 -4.40 11.09
CA ALA A 176 5.70 -4.29 9.87
C ALA A 176 4.94 -3.42 8.87
N HIS A 177 5.31 -2.14 8.81
CA HIS A 177 4.76 -1.20 7.84
C HIS A 177 4.96 -1.70 6.41
N ASP A 178 4.17 -1.21 5.47
CA ASP A 178 4.39 -1.48 4.06
C ASP A 178 5.77 -0.95 3.63
N GLY A 179 6.20 -1.28 2.43
CA GLY A 179 7.54 -0.98 1.97
C GLY A 179 7.58 -0.39 0.57
N VAL A 180 8.79 -0.15 0.10
CA VAL A 180 9.09 0.36 -1.24
C VAL A 180 10.20 -0.46 -1.88
N ASP A 181 10.21 -0.50 -3.21
CA ASP A 181 11.33 -1.04 -3.99
C ASP A 181 12.35 0.08 -4.28
N LEU A 182 13.40 0.13 -3.48
CA LEU A 182 14.43 1.17 -3.60
C LEU A 182 15.16 1.13 -4.95
N ASN A 183 15.19 -0.02 -5.64
CA ASN A 183 15.82 -0.12 -6.96
C ASN A 183 15.00 0.58 -8.05
N ILE A 184 13.67 0.63 -7.87
CA ILE A 184 12.75 1.31 -8.80
C ILE A 184 12.67 2.80 -8.49
N PHE A 185 12.60 3.16 -7.19
CA PHE A 185 12.38 4.53 -6.74
C PHE A 185 13.67 5.32 -6.42
N ASP A 186 14.84 4.76 -6.75
CA ASP A 186 16.12 5.49 -6.66
C ASP A 186 16.13 6.66 -7.66
N ALA A 187 15.90 7.87 -7.15
CA ALA A 187 15.69 9.08 -7.92
C ALA A 187 17.00 9.66 -8.47
N ARG A 188 17.61 8.99 -9.45
CA ARG A 188 18.80 9.50 -10.17
C ARG A 188 18.44 10.40 -11.36
N ILE A 189 17.15 10.56 -11.66
CA ILE A 189 16.71 11.44 -12.74
C ILE A 189 16.71 12.91 -12.26
N SER A 190 17.25 13.81 -13.08
CA SER A 190 17.14 15.24 -12.83
C SER A 190 15.67 15.67 -12.87
N LYS A 191 15.35 16.76 -12.16
CA LYS A 191 13.98 17.28 -12.16
C LYS A 191 13.57 17.76 -13.57
N GLU A 192 14.48 18.35 -14.27
CA GLU A 192 14.32 18.86 -15.63
C GLU A 192 14.01 17.71 -16.60
N ASP A 193 14.82 16.64 -16.60
CA ASP A 193 14.57 15.45 -17.43
C ASP A 193 13.26 14.74 -17.06
N ALA A 194 12.94 14.68 -15.78
CA ALA A 194 11.68 14.09 -15.32
C ALA A 194 10.47 14.88 -15.82
N ARG A 195 10.54 16.21 -15.81
CA ARG A 195 9.48 17.07 -16.35
C ARG A 195 9.34 16.94 -17.86
N ASP A 196 10.42 16.87 -18.60
CA ASP A 196 10.40 16.64 -20.05
C ASP A 196 9.71 15.32 -20.37
N ARG A 197 10.11 14.22 -19.71
CA ARG A 197 9.50 12.90 -19.92
C ARG A 197 8.03 12.82 -19.53
N THR A 198 7.60 13.64 -18.59
CA THR A 198 6.20 13.67 -18.12
C THR A 198 5.38 14.77 -18.77
N SER A 199 5.99 15.58 -19.66
CA SER A 199 5.38 16.77 -20.28
C SER A 199 4.82 17.76 -19.25
N LEU A 200 5.53 17.91 -18.12
CA LEU A 200 5.18 18.85 -17.08
C LEU A 200 5.94 20.18 -17.25
N PRO A 201 5.36 21.32 -16.81
CA PRO A 201 5.95 22.62 -17.04
C PRO A 201 7.30 22.78 -16.32
N GLN A 202 8.29 23.36 -17.01
CA GLN A 202 9.64 23.58 -16.46
C GLN A 202 9.72 24.78 -15.51
N ASN A 203 8.95 25.83 -15.77
CA ASN A 203 9.14 27.15 -15.16
C ASN A 203 8.20 27.43 -13.99
N THR A 204 7.58 26.40 -13.39
CA THR A 204 6.69 26.54 -12.23
C THR A 204 7.14 25.65 -11.07
N LYS A 205 6.70 25.97 -9.87
CA LYS A 205 6.81 25.05 -8.73
C LYS A 205 5.71 24.01 -8.84
N ILE A 206 6.05 22.73 -8.68
CA ILE A 206 5.13 21.60 -8.81
C ILE A 206 4.92 20.95 -7.45
N VAL A 207 3.68 20.98 -6.98
CA VAL A 207 3.19 20.18 -5.84
C VAL A 207 2.44 18.98 -6.40
N MET A 208 2.83 17.77 -6.02
CA MET A 208 2.27 16.56 -6.63
C MET A 208 1.65 15.61 -5.61
N TYR A 209 0.55 15.01 -6.02
CA TYR A 209 -0.14 13.91 -5.37
C TYR A 209 -0.23 12.72 -6.32
N THR A 210 0.01 11.50 -5.82
CA THR A 210 -0.17 10.27 -6.60
C THR A 210 -1.16 9.32 -5.93
N GLY A 211 -1.95 8.60 -6.73
CA GLY A 211 -2.89 7.55 -6.29
C GLY A 211 -4.35 7.84 -6.59
N HIS A 212 -5.25 7.03 -6.03
CA HIS A 212 -6.70 7.22 -6.22
C HIS A 212 -7.19 8.57 -5.67
N LEU A 213 -8.15 9.17 -6.38
CA LEU A 213 -8.72 10.49 -6.04
C LEU A 213 -9.93 10.37 -5.11
N PHE A 214 -9.89 9.44 -4.15
CA PHE A 214 -10.95 9.30 -3.14
C PHE A 214 -10.93 10.45 -2.12
N THR A 215 -12.09 10.92 -1.71
CA THR A 215 -12.25 12.01 -0.74
C THR A 215 -11.47 11.76 0.56
N TRP A 216 -11.49 10.53 1.09
CA TRP A 216 -10.75 10.17 2.30
C TRP A 216 -9.21 10.21 2.15
N LYS A 217 -8.70 10.26 0.92
CA LYS A 217 -7.29 10.53 0.63
C LYS A 217 -6.95 12.02 0.74
N GLY A 218 -7.93 12.89 1.01
CA GLY A 218 -7.74 14.32 1.21
C GLY A 218 -7.48 15.11 -0.07
N VAL A 219 -7.78 14.53 -1.23
CA VAL A 219 -7.57 15.20 -2.52
C VAL A 219 -8.39 16.49 -2.64
N ASP A 220 -9.58 16.53 -2.02
CA ASP A 220 -10.42 17.74 -2.00
C ASP A 220 -9.72 18.85 -1.20
N THR A 221 -9.08 18.53 -0.05
CA THR A 221 -8.29 19.49 0.74
C THR A 221 -7.12 20.06 -0.07
N LEU A 222 -6.45 19.21 -0.86
CA LEU A 222 -5.35 19.65 -1.73
C LEU A 222 -5.87 20.50 -2.89
N GLY A 223 -7.04 20.18 -3.45
CA GLY A 223 -7.69 20.98 -4.48
C GLY A 223 -8.10 22.38 -3.98
N GLU A 224 -8.60 22.47 -2.74
CA GLU A 224 -8.89 23.77 -2.11
C GLU A 224 -7.61 24.55 -1.81
N ALA A 225 -6.54 23.90 -1.34
CA ALA A 225 -5.24 24.55 -1.14
C ALA A 225 -4.67 25.12 -2.45
N ALA A 226 -4.90 24.45 -3.59
CA ALA A 226 -4.46 24.94 -4.89
C ALA A 226 -5.10 26.30 -5.27
N LYS A 227 -6.35 26.55 -4.87
CA LYS A 227 -7.01 27.85 -5.10
C LYS A 227 -6.34 28.99 -4.33
N LEU A 228 -5.71 28.68 -3.20
CA LEU A 228 -5.00 29.65 -2.35
C LEU A 228 -3.59 29.98 -2.88
N MET A 229 -3.07 29.23 -3.85
CA MET A 229 -1.70 29.33 -4.36
C MET A 229 -1.67 29.30 -5.90
N PRO A 230 -2.24 30.30 -6.57
CA PRO A 230 -2.40 30.30 -8.04
C PRO A 230 -1.07 30.27 -8.83
N GLU A 231 0.04 30.66 -8.21
CA GLU A 231 1.39 30.66 -8.77
C GLU A 231 2.06 29.28 -8.76
N VAL A 232 1.48 28.30 -8.05
CA VAL A 232 2.01 26.92 -7.90
C VAL A 232 1.18 25.98 -8.75
N THR A 233 1.81 25.08 -9.47
CA THR A 233 1.12 24.04 -10.24
C THR A 233 0.88 22.81 -9.37
N PHE A 234 -0.37 22.38 -9.25
CA PHE A 234 -0.79 21.19 -8.52
C PHE A 234 -1.06 20.06 -9.49
N VAL A 235 -0.34 18.94 -9.34
CA VAL A 235 -0.42 17.80 -10.25
C VAL A 235 -1.01 16.59 -9.53
N PHE A 236 -2.08 16.04 -10.08
CA PHE A 236 -2.74 14.84 -9.57
C PHE A 236 -2.53 13.68 -10.56
N VAL A 237 -1.83 12.63 -10.12
CA VAL A 237 -1.51 11.45 -10.91
C VAL A 237 -2.22 10.25 -10.34
N GLY A 238 -3.05 9.58 -11.14
CA GLY A 238 -3.78 8.38 -10.73
C GLY A 238 -5.30 8.56 -10.76
N GLY A 239 -6.01 7.66 -10.08
CA GLY A 239 -7.47 7.58 -10.13
C GLY A 239 -7.99 6.69 -11.26
N THR A 240 -9.17 6.12 -11.07
CA THR A 240 -9.97 5.52 -12.14
C THR A 240 -10.60 6.62 -12.99
N ASN A 241 -11.16 6.27 -14.14
CA ASN A 241 -11.88 7.25 -14.97
C ASN A 241 -12.99 7.97 -14.16
N ALA A 242 -13.75 7.23 -13.37
CA ALA A 242 -14.80 7.80 -12.52
C ALA A 242 -14.23 8.73 -11.43
N ASP A 243 -13.07 8.37 -10.80
CA ASP A 243 -12.42 9.25 -9.84
C ASP A 243 -11.97 10.56 -10.48
N VAL A 244 -11.39 10.47 -11.69
CA VAL A 244 -10.89 11.61 -12.46
C VAL A 244 -12.05 12.52 -12.88
N GLU A 245 -13.17 11.97 -13.36
CA GLU A 245 -14.36 12.74 -13.73
C GLU A 245 -14.92 13.48 -12.51
N ASN A 246 -15.17 12.77 -11.40
CA ASN A 246 -15.68 13.38 -10.17
C ASN A 246 -14.77 14.50 -9.63
N PHE A 247 -13.45 14.32 -9.73
CA PHE A 247 -12.50 15.36 -9.30
C PHE A 247 -12.44 16.52 -10.26
N ARG A 248 -12.55 16.26 -11.57
CA ARG A 248 -12.60 17.30 -12.62
C ARG A 248 -13.85 18.16 -12.51
N ASP A 249 -15.00 17.59 -12.16
CA ASP A 249 -16.24 18.34 -11.94
C ASP A 249 -16.09 19.39 -10.83
N LYS A 250 -15.31 19.06 -9.80
CA LYS A 250 -15.06 19.97 -8.67
C LYS A 250 -13.97 21.01 -8.95
N PHE A 251 -12.88 20.60 -9.60
CA PHE A 251 -11.63 21.37 -9.68
C PHE A 251 -11.12 21.62 -11.10
N GLY A 252 -11.80 21.15 -12.13
CA GLY A 252 -11.36 21.29 -13.52
C GLY A 252 -11.27 22.73 -14.03
N GLN A 253 -11.95 23.68 -13.37
CA GLN A 253 -11.89 25.10 -13.71
C GLN A 253 -10.73 25.84 -12.99
N VAL A 254 -10.03 25.18 -12.06
CA VAL A 254 -8.91 25.75 -11.32
C VAL A 254 -7.65 25.68 -12.21
N LYS A 255 -7.22 26.83 -12.71
CA LYS A 255 -6.20 26.94 -13.79
C LYS A 255 -4.85 26.28 -13.48
N ASN A 256 -4.48 26.24 -12.22
CA ASN A 256 -3.21 25.69 -11.75
C ASN A 256 -3.28 24.21 -11.29
N ILE A 257 -4.38 23.51 -11.62
CA ILE A 257 -4.54 22.07 -11.36
C ILE A 257 -4.40 21.28 -12.66
N LEU A 258 -3.50 20.30 -12.66
CA LEU A 258 -3.31 19.32 -13.73
C LEU A 258 -3.76 17.93 -13.25
N ILE A 259 -4.70 17.30 -13.97
CA ILE A 259 -5.24 15.98 -13.66
C ILE A 259 -4.80 15.00 -14.75
N LEU A 260 -3.83 14.12 -14.45
CA LEU A 260 -3.18 13.27 -15.46
C LEU A 260 -3.80 11.86 -15.58
N GLY A 261 -4.71 11.49 -14.65
CA GLY A 261 -5.31 10.16 -14.62
C GLY A 261 -4.30 9.05 -14.29
N HIS A 262 -4.71 7.81 -14.53
CA HIS A 262 -3.91 6.63 -14.23
C HIS A 262 -2.63 6.58 -15.06
N LYS A 263 -1.52 6.22 -14.40
CA LYS A 263 -0.23 5.96 -15.02
C LYS A 263 0.31 4.61 -14.54
N PRO A 264 1.05 3.88 -15.39
CA PRO A 264 1.69 2.62 -14.99
C PRO A 264 2.63 2.80 -13.80
N TYR A 265 2.65 1.82 -12.89
CA TYR A 265 3.47 1.86 -11.67
C TYR A 265 4.95 2.13 -11.96
N LYS A 266 5.49 1.54 -13.02
CA LYS A 266 6.89 1.73 -13.45
C LYS A 266 7.26 3.17 -13.84
N GLU A 267 6.27 4.02 -14.12
CA GLU A 267 6.47 5.43 -14.47
C GLU A 267 6.44 6.35 -13.22
N MET A 268 5.93 5.84 -12.09
CA MET A 268 5.80 6.65 -10.87
C MET A 268 7.10 7.31 -10.42
N PRO A 269 8.28 6.65 -10.46
CA PRO A 269 9.53 7.31 -10.09
C PRO A 269 9.82 8.57 -10.91
N ILE A 270 9.47 8.56 -12.20
CA ILE A 270 9.68 9.72 -13.08
C ILE A 270 8.75 10.86 -12.68
N PHE A 271 7.45 10.55 -12.42
CA PHE A 271 6.51 11.57 -11.94
C PHE A 271 6.95 12.15 -10.59
N LEU A 272 7.32 11.32 -9.62
CA LEU A 272 7.80 11.79 -8.33
C LEU A 272 9.06 12.65 -8.47
N GLY A 273 9.98 12.27 -9.37
CA GLY A 273 11.19 13.03 -9.71
C GLY A 273 10.90 14.43 -10.27
N ALA A 274 9.76 14.63 -10.94
CA ALA A 274 9.35 15.92 -11.53
C ALA A 274 8.83 16.94 -10.51
N ALA A 275 8.45 16.50 -9.31
CA ALA A 275 7.87 17.35 -8.28
C ALA A 275 8.92 18.19 -7.52
N ASP A 276 8.52 19.36 -7.04
CA ASP A 276 9.26 20.10 -6.01
C ASP A 276 8.83 19.63 -4.61
N ILE A 277 7.56 19.29 -4.42
CA ILE A 277 6.97 18.85 -3.16
C ILE A 277 5.98 17.72 -3.42
N LEU A 278 5.99 16.72 -2.56
CA LEU A 278 5.01 15.63 -2.55
C LEU A 278 4.06 15.77 -1.36
N VAL A 279 2.76 15.50 -1.58
CA VAL A 279 1.75 15.73 -0.56
C VAL A 279 0.96 14.46 -0.24
N LEU A 280 0.84 14.18 1.07
CA LEU A 280 -0.01 13.13 1.66
C LEU A 280 -1.13 13.77 2.48
N PRO A 281 -2.21 14.28 1.83
CA PRO A 281 -3.20 15.12 2.49
C PRO A 281 -4.31 14.31 3.18
N ASN A 282 -4.05 13.07 3.58
CA ASN A 282 -5.04 12.12 4.08
C ASN A 282 -6.01 12.76 5.07
N SER A 283 -7.32 12.51 4.88
CA SER A 283 -8.39 13.05 5.72
C SER A 283 -8.47 12.30 7.06
N ALA A 284 -8.77 13.02 8.15
CA ALA A 284 -9.05 12.44 9.47
C ALA A 284 -10.49 11.95 9.63
N LYS A 285 -11.39 12.26 8.68
CA LYS A 285 -12.83 11.96 8.78
C LYS A 285 -13.18 10.48 8.70
N GLU A 286 -12.31 9.68 8.09
CA GLU A 286 -12.53 8.25 7.91
C GLU A 286 -11.68 7.40 8.87
N LYS A 287 -12.27 6.37 9.45
CA LYS A 287 -11.57 5.47 10.40
C LYS A 287 -10.31 4.83 9.83
N ILE A 288 -10.25 4.64 8.50
CA ILE A 288 -9.09 4.04 7.83
C ILE A 288 -7.82 4.87 8.01
N SER A 289 -7.93 6.19 8.18
CA SER A 289 -6.79 7.09 8.35
C SER A 289 -6.00 6.86 9.65
N ILE A 290 -6.63 6.22 10.64
CA ILE A 290 -6.01 5.94 11.94
C ILE A 290 -5.00 4.76 11.86
N TYR A 291 -5.15 3.87 10.88
CA TYR A 291 -4.36 2.63 10.78
C TYR A 291 -3.82 2.31 9.40
N THR A 292 -3.88 3.25 8.47
CA THR A 292 -3.36 3.04 7.11
C THR A 292 -1.83 3.07 7.09
N SER A 293 -1.22 2.21 6.26
CA SER A 293 0.19 2.29 5.87
C SER A 293 0.22 2.52 4.36
N PRO A 294 0.17 3.77 3.88
CA PRO A 294 0.04 4.03 2.46
C PRO A 294 1.37 3.79 1.73
N LEU A 295 1.38 2.92 0.71
CA LEU A 295 2.58 2.62 -0.09
C LEU A 295 3.27 3.88 -0.58
N LYS A 296 2.51 4.86 -1.07
CA LYS A 296 3.03 6.13 -1.57
C LYS A 296 3.86 6.92 -0.54
N LEU A 297 3.66 6.71 0.78
CA LEU A 297 4.48 7.34 1.80
C LEU A 297 5.94 6.92 1.63
N PHE A 298 6.20 5.63 1.49
CA PHE A 298 7.55 5.08 1.31
C PHE A 298 8.12 5.40 -0.07
N GLU A 299 7.28 5.44 -1.11
CA GLU A 299 7.65 5.88 -2.46
C GLU A 299 8.09 7.35 -2.45
N TYR A 300 7.38 8.21 -1.72
CA TYR A 300 7.72 9.62 -1.55
C TYR A 300 9.04 9.80 -0.79
N MET A 301 9.24 9.06 0.30
CA MET A 301 10.51 9.07 1.01
C MET A 301 11.68 8.66 0.10
N ALA A 302 11.48 7.62 -0.73
CA ALA A 302 12.50 7.11 -1.65
C ALA A 302 12.78 8.05 -2.83
N SER A 303 11.85 8.95 -3.17
CA SER A 303 12.04 9.90 -4.27
C SER A 303 13.02 11.03 -3.98
N GLY A 304 13.41 11.22 -2.69
CA GLY A 304 14.27 12.33 -2.29
C GLY A 304 13.63 13.71 -2.48
N ARG A 305 12.31 13.81 -2.46
CA ARG A 305 11.55 15.07 -2.51
C ARG A 305 10.98 15.41 -1.13
N PRO A 306 10.89 16.70 -0.78
CA PRO A 306 10.24 17.12 0.47
C PRO A 306 8.80 16.62 0.54
N ILE A 307 8.39 16.15 1.71
CA ILE A 307 7.06 15.61 1.95
C ILE A 307 6.30 16.54 2.89
N ILE A 308 5.05 16.84 2.51
CA ILE A 308 4.07 17.46 3.41
C ILE A 308 2.96 16.44 3.64
N ALA A 309 2.62 16.17 4.89
CA ALA A 309 1.66 15.14 5.23
C ALA A 309 0.67 15.60 6.28
N SER A 310 -0.55 15.06 6.24
CA SER A 310 -1.51 15.24 7.32
C SER A 310 -0.99 14.62 8.61
N ASP A 311 -1.10 15.37 9.70
CA ASP A 311 -0.73 14.94 11.05
C ASP A 311 -1.74 13.91 11.58
N LEU A 312 -1.50 12.65 11.23
CA LEU A 312 -2.32 11.50 11.61
C LEU A 312 -1.48 10.47 12.36
N PRO A 313 -2.05 9.76 13.35
CA PRO A 313 -1.31 8.77 14.15
C PRO A 313 -0.56 7.75 13.29
N SER A 314 -1.18 7.21 12.25
CA SER A 314 -0.56 6.23 11.36
C SER A 314 0.56 6.81 10.48
N ILE A 315 0.50 8.09 10.15
CA ILE A 315 1.55 8.79 9.40
C ILE A 315 2.73 9.10 10.33
N ARG A 316 2.46 9.50 11.58
CA ARG A 316 3.46 9.76 12.61
C ARG A 316 4.27 8.52 13.02
N GLU A 317 3.82 7.32 12.69
CA GLU A 317 4.62 6.11 12.89
C GLU A 317 5.90 6.10 12.00
N VAL A 318 5.92 6.92 10.94
CA VAL A 318 7.01 6.96 9.95
C VAL A 318 7.52 8.38 9.72
N LEU A 319 6.62 9.35 9.56
CA LEU A 319 6.98 10.76 9.33
C LEU A 319 6.91 11.56 10.63
N ASN A 320 7.85 12.52 10.77
CA ASN A 320 7.96 13.39 11.93
C ASN A 320 8.55 14.75 11.52
N GLU A 321 8.70 15.66 12.48
CA GLU A 321 9.20 17.02 12.27
C GLU A 321 10.67 17.10 11.82
N ASN A 322 11.40 15.97 11.79
CA ASN A 322 12.79 15.93 11.31
C ASN A 322 12.88 15.52 9.83
N ASN A 323 11.85 14.88 9.28
CA ASN A 323 11.89 14.33 7.92
C ASN A 323 10.73 14.81 7.02
N SER A 324 9.79 15.62 7.55
CA SER A 324 8.62 16.10 6.80
C SER A 324 7.99 17.34 7.45
N VAL A 325 7.08 17.99 6.74
CA VAL A 325 6.17 18.98 7.33
C VAL A 325 4.84 18.30 7.62
N LEU A 326 4.45 18.30 8.90
CA LEU A 326 3.14 17.80 9.33
C LEU A 326 2.16 18.95 9.45
N VAL A 327 0.97 18.79 8.84
CA VAL A 327 -0.08 19.80 8.78
C VAL A 327 -1.39 19.25 9.32
N LYS A 328 -2.26 20.13 9.81
CA LYS A 328 -3.59 19.75 10.32
C LYS A 328 -4.39 19.07 9.20
N PRO A 329 -4.91 17.86 9.43
CA PRO A 329 -5.76 17.18 8.46
C PRO A 329 -7.00 18.00 8.10
N ASP A 330 -7.50 17.85 6.88
CA ASP A 330 -8.71 18.49 6.38
C ASP A 330 -8.71 20.04 6.48
N ASN A 331 -7.52 20.67 6.45
CA ASN A 331 -7.34 22.11 6.54
C ASN A 331 -6.51 22.62 5.35
N PRO A 332 -7.16 23.21 4.31
CA PRO A 332 -6.48 23.72 3.12
C PRO A 332 -5.50 24.85 3.40
N GLU A 333 -5.82 25.74 4.35
CA GLU A 333 -4.98 26.89 4.71
C GLU A 333 -3.67 26.43 5.38
N ASP A 334 -3.75 25.44 6.27
CA ASP A 334 -2.57 24.89 6.92
C ASP A 334 -1.72 24.10 5.93
N LEU A 335 -2.36 23.37 5.00
CA LEU A 335 -1.66 22.69 3.91
C LEU A 335 -0.93 23.70 3.00
N ALA A 336 -1.60 24.79 2.59
CA ALA A 336 -0.98 25.86 1.81
C ALA A 336 0.18 26.52 2.55
N ARG A 337 0.06 26.74 3.87
CA ARG A 337 1.14 27.25 4.72
C ARG A 337 2.34 26.31 4.76
N GLY A 338 2.13 25.00 4.91
CA GLY A 338 3.19 23.99 4.85
C GLY A 338 3.90 23.95 3.51
N ILE A 339 3.16 24.05 2.41
CA ILE A 339 3.71 24.12 1.05
C ILE A 339 4.57 25.39 0.91
N LYS A 340 4.04 26.55 1.31
CA LYS A 340 4.74 27.83 1.25
C LYS A 340 6.05 27.79 2.06
N LEU A 341 6.03 27.21 3.25
CA LEU A 341 7.23 27.06 4.11
C LEU A 341 8.38 26.36 3.34
N ILE A 342 8.09 25.26 2.66
CA ILE A 342 9.11 24.50 1.92
C ILE A 342 9.54 25.24 0.64
N LEU A 343 8.64 25.96 -0.02
CA LEU A 343 8.99 26.75 -1.21
C LEU A 343 9.89 27.94 -0.86
N ASP A 344 9.65 28.60 0.29
CA ASP A 344 10.43 29.72 0.78
C ASP A 344 11.77 29.26 1.43
N ARG A 345 11.81 28.04 1.98
CA ARG A 345 12.96 27.46 2.68
C ARG A 345 13.45 26.18 1.97
N ALA A 346 14.05 26.38 0.79
CA ALA A 346 14.57 25.26 -0.01
C ALA A 346 15.67 24.45 0.70
N ASP A 347 16.42 25.07 1.60
CA ASP A 347 17.39 24.45 2.50
C ASP A 347 16.73 23.40 3.42
N LEU A 348 15.65 23.80 4.09
CA LEU A 348 14.87 22.92 4.96
C LEU A 348 14.24 21.75 4.16
N GLY A 349 13.72 22.05 2.96
CA GLY A 349 13.17 21.02 2.09
C GLY A 349 14.22 19.96 1.70
N LYS A 350 15.44 20.38 1.40
CA LYS A 350 16.56 19.46 1.10
C LYS A 350 16.96 18.63 2.33
N GLU A 351 17.00 19.25 3.51
CA GLU A 351 17.30 18.56 4.77
C GLU A 351 16.30 17.45 5.05
N PHE A 352 14.99 17.75 4.99
CA PHE A 352 13.92 16.78 5.23
C PHE A 352 13.94 15.64 4.18
N ALA A 353 14.11 15.98 2.92
CA ALA A 353 14.21 15.00 1.85
C ALA A 353 15.43 14.07 2.04
N GLY A 354 16.58 14.59 2.48
CA GLY A 354 17.77 13.80 2.78
C GLY A 354 17.54 12.82 3.94
N LYS A 355 16.91 13.26 5.02
CA LYS A 355 16.57 12.41 6.18
C LYS A 355 15.55 11.34 5.79
N SER A 356 14.49 11.70 5.05
CA SER A 356 13.51 10.72 4.53
C SER A 356 14.19 9.66 3.66
N LEU A 357 15.11 10.06 2.79
CA LEU A 357 15.84 9.16 1.90
C LEU A 357 16.80 8.22 2.67
N GLU A 358 17.35 8.65 3.79
CA GLU A 358 18.13 7.80 4.68
C GLU A 358 17.23 6.78 5.40
N GLU A 359 16.16 7.24 6.03
CA GLU A 359 15.27 6.44 6.85
C GLU A 359 14.48 5.40 6.06
N VAL A 360 14.12 5.70 4.79
CA VAL A 360 13.35 4.78 3.93
C VAL A 360 14.06 3.47 3.65
N ARG A 361 15.38 3.40 3.83
CA ARG A 361 16.17 2.17 3.69
C ARG A 361 15.69 1.07 4.66
N ASN A 362 15.12 1.46 5.80
CA ASN A 362 14.55 0.55 6.78
C ASN A 362 13.16 0.00 6.36
N TYR A 363 12.55 0.59 5.33
CA TYR A 363 11.23 0.27 4.82
C TYR A 363 11.27 -0.36 3.42
N SER A 364 12.40 -0.96 3.01
CA SER A 364 12.41 -1.78 1.79
C SER A 364 11.61 -3.07 1.98
N TRP A 365 11.09 -3.64 0.88
CA TRP A 365 10.40 -4.93 0.92
C TRP A 365 11.29 -6.04 1.47
N GLU A 366 12.60 -6.01 1.18
CA GLU A 366 13.58 -6.96 1.70
C GLU A 366 13.73 -6.88 3.21
N GLN A 367 13.85 -5.66 3.77
CA GLN A 367 13.94 -5.47 5.21
C GLN A 367 12.64 -5.90 5.92
N ARG A 368 11.49 -5.60 5.31
CA ARG A 368 10.19 -6.05 5.80
C ARG A 368 10.11 -7.58 5.83
N ALA A 369 10.49 -8.24 4.74
CA ALA A 369 10.51 -9.70 4.67
C ALA A 369 11.44 -10.31 5.72
N LYS A 370 12.66 -9.79 5.86
CA LYS A 370 13.63 -10.21 6.88
C LYS A 370 13.05 -10.09 8.29
N LYS A 371 12.42 -8.94 8.61
CA LYS A 371 11.79 -8.69 9.92
C LYS A 371 10.69 -9.71 10.22
N ILE A 372 9.82 -10.01 9.24
CA ILE A 372 8.74 -10.99 9.37
C ILE A 372 9.28 -12.41 9.54
N LEU A 373 10.28 -12.78 8.76
CA LEU A 373 10.87 -14.12 8.82
C LEU A 373 11.65 -14.35 10.13
N THR A 374 12.36 -13.34 10.65
CA THR A 374 13.00 -13.41 11.97
C THR A 374 11.98 -13.57 13.10
N PHE A 375 10.82 -12.95 12.96
CA PHE A 375 9.72 -13.13 13.91
C PHE A 375 9.08 -14.52 13.82
N SER A 376 9.30 -15.26 12.73
CA SER A 376 8.74 -16.61 12.53
C SER A 376 9.50 -17.71 13.29
N ILE A 377 10.73 -17.46 13.64
CA ILE A 377 11.60 -18.36 14.40
C ILE A 377 11.37 -18.15 15.90
#